data_87d504dce2c60a791aa6bf635baf1aa7
#
_entry.id   87d504dce2c60a791aa6bf635baf1aa7
#
_cell.length_a   1.000
_cell.length_b   1.000
_cell.length_c   1.000
_cell.angle_alpha   90.00
_cell.angle_beta   90.00
_cell.angle_gamma   90.00
#
_symmetry.space_group_name_H-M   'P 1'
#
loop_
_entity.id
_entity.type
_entity.pdbx_description
1 polymer ?
#
loop_
_entity_poly.entity_id
_entity_poly.type
_entity_poly.pdbx_seq_one_letter_code
_entity_poly.pdbx_strand_id
1 'polypeptide(L)'
;GVPVSNGTMGDQQLNNSIDFGSQAADINPEDIESITVLKGASATALYGSRAGNGAILITTKRGSLNEDVTVTYDGSFQVSNVLRIPQIQNKFGQGWFYSYDGDVFGNYSPTENGSWGNLLDGRVVEWRPGAHWYNGADPSYTDFSYKKNSLKNFYTTGFETNNTVSIKGGSKTTGFVASYGNIYSDGILPGHNDYYKRHNFSFRGNTKIKDGLAWLNYNINYIRKDVRNNMTGQGGSGSTIYQDILQYPANVDYADLKDYKNIYNNADNFYTPFAQNPWWTLDHNYSTYQDDRVFGNVELGIQLMKGLQFIARGGLDVTNYNQKTYNDIWTFNPGSYAANEGASPENGSYDENSRRSSQIDANFLLNADYSIGTDWSIHGVAGLNVNQRSASVISGTLSGVAIEDWASFMNTSGATPTASSSISKRRLMGLYAQADLGWKNAVYVTLSARNDWSSTLPINNNSFFYYGVNGSVILTEIIPALKNDVISFLKIRGGYGQTGNDAPTYYTSAYYFLGSATGGFGSLTFPLNSF
;
A
#
# COMPACT_ATOMS: atom_id res chain seq x y z
N GLY A 1 2.76 -22.32 3.18
CA GLY A 1 2.69 -21.24 2.20
C GLY A 1 3.78 -20.21 2.41
N VAL A 2 3.92 -19.27 1.49
CA VAL A 2 4.81 -18.13 1.69
C VAL A 2 4.06 -17.07 2.50
N PRO A 3 4.63 -16.56 3.60
CA PRO A 3 4.02 -15.43 4.30
C PRO A 3 4.12 -14.17 3.43
N VAL A 4 2.98 -13.55 3.15
CA VAL A 4 2.89 -12.32 2.36
C VAL A 4 2.79 -11.12 3.31
N SER A 5 3.54 -10.06 3.03
CA SER A 5 3.39 -8.79 3.73
C SER A 5 2.06 -8.14 3.34
N ASN A 6 1.40 -7.51 4.30
CA ASN A 6 0.18 -6.71 4.07
C ASN A 6 0.48 -5.20 4.21
N GLY A 7 1.74 -4.80 4.04
CA GLY A 7 2.11 -3.38 4.10
C GLY A 7 1.50 -2.61 2.93
N THR A 8 1.02 -1.40 3.20
CA THR A 8 0.72 -0.40 2.17
C THR A 8 2.02 0.17 1.64
N MET A 9 2.05 0.48 0.35
CA MET A 9 3.18 1.09 -0.33
C MET A 9 2.90 2.58 -0.51
N GLY A 10 3.90 3.41 -0.23
CA GLY A 10 3.77 4.87 -0.26
C GLY A 10 3.87 5.49 1.13
N ASP A 11 3.75 6.80 1.19
CA ASP A 11 3.69 7.56 2.44
C ASP A 11 2.24 7.72 2.88
N GLN A 12 1.94 7.27 4.09
CA GLN A 12 0.60 7.30 4.69
C GLN A 12 0.44 8.49 5.66
N GLN A 13 1.39 9.41 5.68
CA GLN A 13 1.28 10.60 6.53
C GLN A 13 0.19 11.55 5.99
N LEU A 14 -0.57 12.16 6.88
CA LEU A 14 -1.67 13.05 6.54
C LEU A 14 -1.25 14.19 5.60
N ASN A 15 -0.02 14.66 5.75
CA ASN A 15 0.48 15.82 5.01
C ASN A 15 1.06 15.49 3.63
N ASN A 16 1.47 14.25 3.38
CA ASN A 16 2.12 13.83 2.13
C ASN A 16 1.64 12.45 1.71
N SER A 17 0.34 12.21 1.71
CA SER A 17 -0.19 10.88 1.36
C SER A 17 0.06 10.53 -0.09
N ILE A 18 0.79 9.46 -0.32
CA ILE A 18 0.92 8.80 -1.61
C ILE A 18 0.57 7.34 -1.41
N ASP A 19 -0.41 6.83 -2.14
CA ASP A 19 -0.85 5.43 -2.06
C ASP A 19 -0.54 4.71 -3.38
N PHE A 20 0.33 3.70 -3.31
CA PHE A 20 0.63 2.80 -4.43
C PHE A 20 -0.02 1.42 -4.26
N GLY A 21 -0.96 1.29 -3.33
CA GLY A 21 -1.69 0.08 -3.03
C GLY A 21 -1.01 -0.82 -2.00
N SER A 22 -1.65 -1.97 -1.72
CA SER A 22 -1.20 -2.97 -0.75
C SER A 22 -0.62 -4.18 -1.45
N GLN A 23 0.42 -4.78 -0.86
CA GLN A 23 0.97 -6.06 -1.35
C GLN A 23 0.00 -7.24 -1.25
N ALA A 24 -1.03 -7.17 -0.40
CA ALA A 24 -2.08 -8.18 -0.35
C ALA A 24 -2.97 -8.14 -1.61
N ALA A 25 -3.16 -6.97 -2.22
CA ALA A 25 -3.87 -6.80 -3.47
C ALA A 25 -3.13 -7.39 -4.69
N ASP A 26 -1.88 -7.80 -4.53
CA ASP A 26 -1.09 -8.43 -5.59
C ASP A 26 -1.62 -9.82 -5.98
N ILE A 27 -2.33 -10.49 -5.06
CA ILE A 27 -2.93 -11.79 -5.35
C ILE A 27 -4.18 -11.56 -6.22
N ASN A 28 -4.19 -12.17 -7.41
CA ASN A 28 -5.35 -12.07 -8.28
C ASN A 28 -6.56 -12.77 -7.63
N PRO A 29 -7.69 -12.08 -7.40
CA PRO A 29 -8.89 -12.70 -6.80
C PRO A 29 -9.38 -13.92 -7.55
N GLU A 30 -9.28 -13.93 -8.88
CA GLU A 30 -9.71 -15.05 -9.73
C GLU A 30 -8.86 -16.32 -9.54
N ASP A 31 -7.69 -16.19 -8.94
CA ASP A 31 -6.83 -17.30 -8.56
C ASP A 31 -7.14 -17.89 -7.20
N ILE A 32 -8.01 -17.27 -6.41
CA ILE A 32 -8.33 -17.67 -5.04
C ILE A 32 -9.43 -18.76 -5.06
N GLU A 33 -9.18 -19.84 -4.33
CA GLU A 33 -10.15 -20.89 -4.06
C GLU A 33 -10.90 -20.62 -2.74
N SER A 34 -10.15 -20.25 -1.69
CA SER A 34 -10.73 -19.96 -0.38
C SER A 34 -9.89 -19.00 0.46
N ILE A 35 -10.57 -18.28 1.34
CA ILE A 35 -9.95 -17.40 2.33
C ILE A 35 -10.39 -17.84 3.71
N THR A 36 -9.45 -18.14 4.61
CA THR A 36 -9.71 -18.49 6.00
C THR A 36 -9.08 -17.46 6.93
N VAL A 37 -9.88 -16.87 7.80
CA VAL A 37 -9.42 -15.90 8.81
C VAL A 37 -9.23 -16.60 10.15
N LEU A 38 -7.99 -16.67 10.62
CA LEU A 38 -7.64 -17.17 11.93
C LEU A 38 -7.64 -16.02 12.94
N LYS A 39 -8.49 -16.13 13.94
CA LYS A 39 -8.65 -15.14 15.01
C LYS A 39 -8.16 -15.71 16.33
N GLY A 40 -7.41 -14.92 17.08
CA GLY A 40 -6.97 -15.28 18.43
C GLY A 40 -5.66 -16.09 18.48
N ALA A 41 -4.97 -15.97 19.59
CA ALA A 41 -3.63 -16.50 19.82
C ALA A 41 -3.53 -18.03 19.69
N SER A 42 -4.55 -18.75 20.14
CA SER A 42 -4.56 -20.22 20.11
C SER A 42 -4.62 -20.79 18.69
N ALA A 43 -5.33 -20.11 17.78
CA ALA A 43 -5.41 -20.51 16.38
C ALA A 43 -4.14 -20.14 15.59
N THR A 44 -3.36 -19.19 16.11
CA THR A 44 -2.17 -18.65 15.44
C THR A 44 -0.85 -19.22 15.96
N ALA A 45 -0.87 -19.96 17.07
CA ALA A 45 0.34 -20.55 17.67
C ALA A 45 1.17 -21.37 16.66
N LEU A 46 0.52 -22.06 15.73
CA LEU A 46 1.20 -22.85 14.69
C LEU A 46 1.96 -21.95 13.69
N TYR A 47 1.48 -20.73 13.44
CA TYR A 47 2.04 -19.79 12.47
C TYR A 47 3.12 -18.87 13.04
N GLY A 48 3.36 -18.98 14.35
CA GLY A 48 4.43 -18.27 15.05
C GLY A 48 4.09 -16.81 15.41
N SER A 49 5.10 -16.11 15.90
CA SER A 49 5.00 -14.72 16.38
C SER A 49 4.38 -13.74 15.36
N ARG A 50 4.55 -14.01 14.08
CA ARG A 50 3.97 -13.19 13.00
C ARG A 50 2.45 -13.20 12.95
N ALA A 51 1.83 -14.21 13.51
CA ALA A 51 0.38 -14.39 13.53
C ALA A 51 -0.25 -13.99 14.88
N GLY A 52 0.48 -13.29 15.74
CA GLY A 52 0.02 -12.88 17.07
C GLY A 52 -1.28 -12.06 17.05
N ASN A 53 -1.49 -11.28 16.00
CA ASN A 53 -2.70 -10.48 15.78
C ASN A 53 -3.73 -11.16 14.86
N GLY A 54 -3.58 -12.46 14.59
CA GLY A 54 -4.37 -13.22 13.64
C GLY A 54 -3.63 -13.48 12.33
N ALA A 55 -4.22 -14.32 11.48
CA ALA A 55 -3.69 -14.62 10.16
C ALA A 55 -4.82 -14.81 9.14
N ILE A 56 -4.57 -14.40 7.90
CA ILE A 56 -5.43 -14.68 6.76
C ILE A 56 -4.73 -15.73 5.91
N LEU A 57 -5.37 -16.89 5.77
CA LEU A 57 -4.87 -17.98 4.92
C LEU A 57 -5.58 -17.90 3.57
N ILE A 58 -4.81 -17.74 2.51
CA ILE A 58 -5.31 -17.73 1.14
C ILE A 58 -4.91 -19.04 0.49
N THR A 59 -5.91 -19.81 0.08
CA THR A 59 -5.73 -21.02 -0.72
C THR A 59 -6.03 -20.66 -2.17
N THR A 60 -5.10 -20.98 -3.06
CA THR A 60 -5.27 -20.72 -4.50
C THR A 60 -5.78 -21.96 -5.23
N LYS A 61 -6.54 -21.76 -6.30
CA LYS A 61 -7.04 -22.81 -7.19
C LYS A 61 -5.90 -23.71 -7.63
N ARG A 62 -6.14 -25.03 -7.69
CA ARG A 62 -5.18 -26.05 -8.11
C ARG A 62 -5.72 -26.77 -9.33
N GLY A 63 -4.85 -27.34 -10.14
CA GLY A 63 -5.24 -28.25 -11.19
C GLY A 63 -5.72 -29.58 -10.61
N SER A 64 -6.78 -30.14 -11.16
CA SER A 64 -7.27 -31.46 -10.81
C SER A 64 -6.62 -32.53 -11.70
N LEU A 65 -6.47 -33.72 -11.17
CA LEU A 65 -6.01 -34.87 -11.97
C LEU A 65 -7.16 -35.39 -12.85
N ASN A 66 -6.85 -35.93 -14.01
CA ASN A 66 -7.82 -36.42 -15.00
C ASN A 66 -8.86 -35.34 -15.40
N GLU A 67 -8.44 -34.10 -15.52
CA GLU A 67 -9.30 -33.00 -15.92
C GLU A 67 -8.99 -32.59 -17.36
N ASP A 68 -10.02 -32.45 -18.18
CA ASP A 68 -9.89 -31.91 -19.53
C ASP A 68 -9.38 -30.46 -19.50
N VAL A 69 -8.69 -30.07 -20.55
CA VAL A 69 -8.19 -28.69 -20.65
C VAL A 69 -9.37 -27.73 -20.80
N THR A 70 -9.45 -26.81 -19.86
CA THR A 70 -10.47 -25.75 -19.83
C THR A 70 -9.80 -24.40 -19.85
N VAL A 71 -10.31 -23.50 -20.70
CA VAL A 71 -9.93 -22.08 -20.76
C VAL A 71 -11.07 -21.25 -20.19
N THR A 72 -10.74 -20.37 -19.25
CA THR A 72 -11.69 -19.44 -18.64
C THR A 72 -11.21 -18.01 -18.89
N TYR A 73 -12.14 -17.12 -19.23
CA TYR A 73 -11.92 -15.69 -19.29
C TYR A 73 -12.89 -14.99 -18.34
N ASP A 74 -12.32 -14.16 -17.46
CA ASP A 74 -13.05 -13.30 -16.52
C ASP A 74 -12.69 -11.85 -16.83
N GLY A 75 -13.69 -11.02 -17.08
CA GLY A 75 -13.48 -9.61 -17.41
C GLY A 75 -14.45 -8.72 -16.64
N SER A 76 -13.95 -7.58 -16.16
CA SER A 76 -14.77 -6.53 -15.58
C SER A 76 -14.36 -5.15 -16.06
N PHE A 77 -15.34 -4.26 -16.13
CA PHE A 77 -15.17 -2.85 -16.45
C PHE A 77 -15.89 -2.02 -15.40
N GLN A 78 -15.22 -1.03 -14.86
CA GLN A 78 -15.74 -0.14 -13.83
C GLN A 78 -15.54 1.31 -14.25
N VAL A 79 -16.53 2.15 -13.94
CA VAL A 79 -16.49 3.60 -14.15
C VAL A 79 -16.60 4.29 -12.81
N SER A 80 -15.77 5.28 -12.58
CA SER A 80 -15.69 6.02 -11.31
C SER A 80 -15.85 7.51 -11.53
N ASN A 81 -16.61 8.17 -10.65
CA ASN A 81 -16.75 9.61 -10.62
C ASN A 81 -16.60 10.12 -9.19
N VAL A 82 -16.19 11.37 -9.02
CA VAL A 82 -16.14 11.98 -7.68
C VAL A 82 -17.53 11.93 -7.04
N LEU A 83 -17.61 11.25 -5.89
CA LEU A 83 -18.89 11.06 -5.18
C LEU A 83 -19.25 12.29 -4.36
N ARG A 84 -18.30 12.82 -3.61
CA ARG A 84 -18.48 13.95 -2.68
C ARG A 84 -17.32 14.92 -2.80
N ILE A 85 -17.66 16.19 -2.76
CA ILE A 85 -16.73 17.29 -2.61
C ILE A 85 -17.12 18.08 -1.34
N PRO A 86 -16.21 18.84 -0.74
CA PRO A 86 -16.54 19.74 0.36
C PRO A 86 -17.68 20.69 -0.04
N GLN A 87 -18.56 20.97 0.90
CA GLN A 87 -19.58 21.99 0.69
C GLN A 87 -18.91 23.38 0.83
N ILE A 88 -18.84 24.09 -0.27
CA ILE A 88 -18.30 25.43 -0.33
C ILE A 88 -19.46 26.42 -0.18
N GLN A 89 -19.27 27.47 0.62
CA GLN A 89 -20.23 28.54 0.75
C GLN A 89 -20.42 29.26 -0.61
N ASN A 90 -21.59 29.85 -0.85
CA ASN A 90 -21.97 30.45 -2.13
C ASN A 90 -22.50 31.88 -2.01
N LYS A 91 -22.21 32.56 -0.89
CA LYS A 91 -22.69 33.91 -0.60
C LYS A 91 -21.62 34.96 -0.79
N PHE A 92 -20.39 34.67 -0.35
CA PHE A 92 -19.26 35.58 -0.41
C PHE A 92 -18.29 35.14 -1.50
N GLY A 93 -17.68 36.10 -2.17
CA GLY A 93 -16.71 35.84 -3.23
C GLY A 93 -15.28 36.12 -2.82
N GLN A 94 -14.41 36.11 -3.81
CA GLN A 94 -12.97 36.34 -3.67
C GLN A 94 -12.67 37.62 -2.89
N GLY A 95 -11.73 37.54 -1.96
CA GLY A 95 -11.28 38.64 -1.15
C GLY A 95 -11.09 38.28 0.31
N TRP A 96 -10.76 39.28 1.09
CA TRP A 96 -10.51 39.17 2.52
C TRP A 96 -11.38 40.15 3.30
N PHE A 97 -11.45 39.98 4.60
CA PHE A 97 -12.16 40.90 5.48
C PHE A 97 -11.20 41.92 6.12
N TYR A 98 -11.71 43.08 6.44
CA TYR A 98 -11.07 44.07 7.33
C TYR A 98 -12.02 44.45 8.45
N SER A 99 -11.45 44.83 9.58
CA SER A 99 -12.22 45.31 10.73
C SER A 99 -12.02 46.81 10.88
N TYR A 100 -13.12 47.52 11.04
CA TYR A 100 -13.12 48.97 11.32
C TYR A 100 -14.17 49.26 12.40
N ASP A 101 -13.76 49.93 13.48
CA ASP A 101 -14.61 50.34 14.63
C ASP A 101 -15.45 49.19 15.23
N GLY A 102 -14.87 47.97 15.25
CA GLY A 102 -15.50 46.75 15.77
C GLY A 102 -16.41 46.03 14.79
N ASP A 103 -16.71 46.60 13.65
CA ASP A 103 -17.42 45.93 12.55
C ASP A 103 -16.46 45.23 11.58
N VAL A 104 -16.94 44.17 10.95
CA VAL A 104 -16.18 43.38 9.97
C VAL A 104 -16.81 43.55 8.59
N PHE A 105 -15.98 43.95 7.63
CA PHE A 105 -16.39 44.20 6.24
C PHE A 105 -15.60 43.30 5.30
N GLY A 106 -16.29 42.65 4.34
CA GLY A 106 -15.64 41.96 3.24
C GLY A 106 -15.20 42.94 2.14
N ASN A 107 -14.03 42.71 1.57
CA ASN A 107 -13.51 43.48 0.45
C ASN A 107 -13.10 42.56 -0.70
N TYR A 108 -13.47 42.90 -1.93
CA TYR A 108 -13.00 42.21 -3.11
C TYR A 108 -11.50 42.47 -3.29
N SER A 109 -10.75 41.39 -3.42
CA SER A 109 -9.33 41.41 -3.80
C SER A 109 -9.06 40.33 -4.85
N PRO A 110 -8.63 40.69 -6.04
CA PRO A 110 -8.39 39.73 -7.12
C PRO A 110 -7.14 38.85 -6.89
N THR A 111 -6.37 39.08 -5.83
CA THR A 111 -5.18 38.33 -5.45
C THR A 111 -5.45 37.24 -4.45
N GLU A 112 -6.59 37.29 -3.77
CA GLU A 112 -6.90 36.39 -2.67
C GLU A 112 -7.32 35.00 -3.13
N ASN A 113 -6.94 33.99 -2.36
CA ASN A 113 -7.33 32.60 -2.56
C ASN A 113 -8.55 32.19 -1.71
N GLY A 114 -9.11 33.10 -0.93
CA GLY A 114 -10.25 32.87 -0.04
C GLY A 114 -11.53 33.58 -0.47
N SER A 115 -12.66 33.14 0.09
CA SER A 115 -13.99 33.69 -0.15
C SER A 115 -14.52 34.49 1.05
N TRP A 116 -13.72 35.45 1.53
CA TRP A 116 -14.05 36.34 2.64
C TRP A 116 -14.31 37.80 2.20
N GLY A 117 -14.50 37.99 0.88
CA GLY A 117 -14.75 39.28 0.27
C GLY A 117 -16.22 39.70 0.35
N ASN A 118 -16.66 40.54 -0.60
CA ASN A 118 -18.02 41.01 -0.70
C ASN A 118 -19.02 39.89 -1.01
N LEU A 119 -20.32 40.21 -0.77
CA LEU A 119 -21.43 39.39 -1.26
C LEU A 119 -21.35 39.26 -2.79
N LEU A 120 -21.63 38.08 -3.28
CA LEU A 120 -21.75 37.79 -4.70
C LEU A 120 -23.03 38.45 -5.25
N ASP A 121 -22.87 39.52 -6.01
CA ASP A 121 -23.95 40.38 -6.50
C ASP A 121 -24.08 40.36 -8.05
N GLY A 122 -23.23 39.57 -8.73
CA GLY A 122 -23.26 39.46 -10.18
C GLY A 122 -22.61 40.61 -10.95
N ARG A 123 -22.03 41.60 -10.26
CA ARG A 123 -21.31 42.68 -10.94
C ARG A 123 -20.10 42.14 -11.70
N VAL A 124 -19.69 42.86 -12.74
CA VAL A 124 -18.46 42.58 -13.46
C VAL A 124 -17.27 43.10 -12.67
N VAL A 125 -16.27 42.25 -12.47
CA VAL A 125 -15.02 42.59 -11.78
C VAL A 125 -13.82 42.24 -12.62
N GLU A 126 -12.72 42.95 -12.47
CA GLU A 126 -11.46 42.56 -13.10
C GLU A 126 -10.98 41.24 -12.48
N TRP A 127 -10.52 40.33 -13.34
CA TRP A 127 -10.11 38.99 -12.98
C TRP A 127 -8.74 38.68 -13.56
N ARG A 128 -7.83 38.02 -12.82
CA ARG A 128 -6.46 37.73 -13.24
C ARG A 128 -5.70 38.99 -13.69
N PRO A 129 -5.55 39.98 -12.84
CA PRO A 129 -5.07 41.30 -13.26
C PRO A 129 -3.57 41.33 -13.60
N GLY A 130 -2.77 40.31 -13.22
CA GLY A 130 -1.32 40.30 -13.35
C GLY A 130 -0.84 40.58 -14.77
N ALA A 131 -1.44 39.93 -15.76
CA ALA A 131 -1.10 40.13 -17.18
C ALA A 131 -1.38 41.57 -17.65
N HIS A 132 -2.47 42.17 -17.19
CA HIS A 132 -2.82 43.55 -17.50
C HIS A 132 -1.90 44.54 -16.75
N TRP A 133 -1.78 44.41 -15.45
CA TRP A 133 -1.06 45.38 -14.61
C TRP A 133 0.45 45.41 -14.85
N TYR A 134 1.06 44.27 -15.20
CA TYR A 134 2.50 44.14 -15.33
C TYR A 134 3.01 43.90 -16.75
N ASN A 135 2.17 43.33 -17.62
CA ASN A 135 2.60 42.98 -18.98
C ASN A 135 1.85 43.74 -20.08
N GLY A 136 0.92 44.63 -19.71
CA GLY A 136 0.15 45.45 -20.66
C GLY A 136 -0.82 44.64 -21.54
N ALA A 137 -1.20 43.45 -21.13
CA ALA A 137 -2.25 42.68 -21.80
C ALA A 137 -3.63 43.34 -21.59
N ASP A 138 -4.61 42.95 -22.38
CA ASP A 138 -5.98 43.42 -22.17
C ASP A 138 -6.52 42.98 -20.81
N PRO A 139 -7.33 43.81 -20.11
CA PRO A 139 -7.89 43.42 -18.84
C PRO A 139 -8.87 42.25 -19.00
N SER A 140 -8.77 41.28 -18.11
CA SER A 140 -9.69 40.14 -18.03
C SER A 140 -10.81 40.42 -17.05
N TYR A 141 -12.03 40.07 -17.37
CA TYR A 141 -13.21 40.30 -16.53
C TYR A 141 -14.01 39.04 -16.30
N THR A 142 -14.68 38.94 -15.17
CA THR A 142 -15.64 37.88 -14.84
C THR A 142 -16.82 38.41 -14.06
N ASP A 143 -17.94 37.69 -14.08
CA ASP A 143 -19.07 37.98 -13.20
C ASP A 143 -18.74 37.58 -11.76
N PHE A 144 -18.94 38.47 -10.80
CA PHE A 144 -18.79 38.22 -9.38
C PHE A 144 -19.97 37.41 -8.87
N SER A 145 -20.08 36.17 -9.33
CA SER A 145 -21.16 35.24 -9.04
C SER A 145 -20.61 33.84 -8.73
N TYR A 146 -21.40 33.07 -7.96
CA TYR A 146 -21.02 31.71 -7.60
C TYR A 146 -20.84 30.80 -8.83
N LYS A 147 -19.67 30.22 -9.00
CA LYS A 147 -19.39 29.25 -10.06
C LYS A 147 -19.77 27.84 -9.60
N LYS A 148 -21.04 27.52 -9.80
CA LYS A 148 -21.63 26.25 -9.39
C LYS A 148 -20.89 25.08 -10.03
N ASN A 149 -20.54 24.08 -9.22
CA ASN A 149 -19.85 22.85 -9.65
C ASN A 149 -18.42 23.04 -10.19
N SER A 150 -17.80 24.21 -10.11
CA SER A 150 -16.44 24.43 -10.58
C SER A 150 -15.48 23.37 -10.01
N LEU A 151 -15.45 23.18 -8.70
CA LEU A 151 -14.63 22.14 -8.06
C LEU A 151 -14.98 20.71 -8.53
N LYS A 152 -16.25 20.42 -8.77
CA LYS A 152 -16.67 19.11 -9.28
C LYS A 152 -16.21 18.89 -10.72
N ASN A 153 -16.27 19.94 -11.54
CA ASN A 153 -15.90 19.90 -12.94
C ASN A 153 -14.38 19.82 -13.18
N PHE A 154 -13.58 20.03 -12.13
CA PHE A 154 -12.14 19.78 -12.18
C PHE A 154 -11.84 18.30 -12.36
N TYR A 155 -12.63 17.42 -11.73
CA TYR A 155 -12.45 15.98 -11.82
C TYR A 155 -13.04 15.42 -13.12
N THR A 156 -12.44 14.34 -13.60
CA THR A 156 -12.90 13.59 -14.77
C THR A 156 -13.53 12.26 -14.36
N THR A 157 -14.04 11.54 -15.34
CA THR A 157 -14.52 10.17 -15.13
C THR A 157 -13.35 9.21 -15.25
N GLY A 158 -13.07 8.48 -14.19
CA GLY A 158 -12.09 7.41 -14.18
C GLY A 158 -12.69 6.09 -14.66
N PHE A 159 -11.84 5.16 -15.06
CA PHE A 159 -12.26 3.82 -15.46
C PHE A 159 -11.23 2.76 -15.04
N GLU A 160 -11.71 1.55 -14.84
CA GLU A 160 -10.87 0.39 -14.59
C GLU A 160 -11.29 -0.78 -15.44
N THR A 161 -10.31 -1.50 -15.98
CA THR A 161 -10.52 -2.79 -16.63
C THR A 161 -9.71 -3.84 -15.88
N ASN A 162 -10.35 -4.98 -15.60
CA ASN A 162 -9.67 -6.15 -15.06
C ASN A 162 -10.00 -7.35 -15.95
N ASN A 163 -8.97 -7.99 -16.50
CA ASN A 163 -9.12 -9.11 -17.41
C ASN A 163 -8.21 -10.25 -16.95
N THR A 164 -8.74 -11.44 -16.83
CA THR A 164 -8.00 -12.64 -16.47
C THR A 164 -8.31 -13.76 -17.44
N VAL A 165 -7.28 -14.37 -17.99
CA VAL A 165 -7.37 -15.62 -18.75
C VAL A 165 -6.69 -16.71 -17.94
N SER A 166 -7.36 -17.83 -17.74
CA SER A 166 -6.79 -18.99 -17.06
C SER A 166 -6.99 -20.27 -17.88
N ILE A 167 -5.99 -21.12 -17.82
CA ILE A 167 -5.99 -22.45 -18.46
C ILE A 167 -5.73 -23.46 -17.36
N LYS A 168 -6.61 -24.44 -17.20
CA LYS A 168 -6.42 -25.57 -16.29
C LYS A 168 -6.58 -26.89 -17.02
N GLY A 169 -5.92 -27.92 -16.52
CA GLY A 169 -6.04 -29.26 -17.07
C GLY A 169 -5.21 -30.26 -16.27
N GLY A 170 -5.38 -31.55 -16.59
CA GLY A 170 -4.61 -32.56 -15.90
C GLY A 170 -4.64 -33.93 -16.52
N SER A 171 -3.50 -34.60 -16.41
CA SER A 171 -3.34 -36.03 -16.69
C SER A 171 -3.67 -36.88 -15.45
N LYS A 172 -3.44 -38.20 -15.56
CA LYS A 172 -3.58 -39.14 -14.41
C LYS A 172 -2.66 -38.80 -13.23
N THR A 173 -1.52 -38.20 -13.50
CA THR A 173 -0.49 -37.95 -12.49
C THR A 173 -0.21 -36.47 -12.22
N THR A 174 -0.53 -35.60 -13.15
CA THR A 174 -0.19 -34.17 -13.04
C THR A 174 -1.39 -33.31 -13.37
N GLY A 175 -1.72 -32.36 -12.50
CA GLY A 175 -2.66 -31.29 -12.75
C GLY A 175 -1.95 -29.94 -12.78
N PHE A 176 -2.47 -28.98 -13.56
CA PHE A 176 -1.90 -27.63 -13.64
C PHE A 176 -2.98 -26.55 -13.80
N VAL A 177 -2.63 -25.35 -13.40
CA VAL A 177 -3.34 -24.09 -13.69
C VAL A 177 -2.30 -23.05 -14.08
N ALA A 178 -2.52 -22.37 -15.19
CA ALA A 178 -1.77 -21.19 -15.60
C ALA A 178 -2.75 -20.03 -15.76
N SER A 179 -2.43 -18.85 -15.26
CA SER A 179 -3.26 -17.67 -15.44
C SER A 179 -2.42 -16.43 -15.77
N TYR A 180 -3.03 -15.55 -16.56
CA TYR A 180 -2.57 -14.21 -16.82
C TYR A 180 -3.69 -13.22 -16.52
N GLY A 181 -3.40 -12.25 -15.64
CA GLY A 181 -4.31 -11.15 -15.30
C GLY A 181 -3.70 -9.81 -15.67
N ASN A 182 -4.53 -8.89 -16.12
CA ASN A 182 -4.18 -7.51 -16.38
C ASN A 182 -5.21 -6.58 -15.76
N ILE A 183 -4.74 -5.61 -14.98
CA ILE A 183 -5.55 -4.49 -14.50
C ILE A 183 -4.98 -3.21 -15.09
N TYR A 184 -5.87 -2.39 -15.64
CA TYR A 184 -5.59 -1.01 -15.99
C TYR A 184 -6.65 -0.12 -15.37
N SER A 185 -6.23 0.83 -14.54
CA SER A 185 -7.10 1.82 -13.91
C SER A 185 -6.56 3.21 -14.21
N ASP A 186 -7.43 4.08 -14.66
CA ASP A 186 -7.20 5.51 -14.80
C ASP A 186 -8.11 6.21 -13.79
N GLY A 187 -7.55 7.03 -12.93
CA GLY A 187 -8.26 7.65 -11.83
C GLY A 187 -9.17 8.79 -12.27
N ILE A 188 -9.58 9.60 -11.31
CA ILE A 188 -10.52 10.72 -11.56
C ILE A 188 -9.82 12.06 -11.74
N LEU A 189 -8.48 12.11 -11.67
CA LEU A 189 -7.73 13.33 -11.97
C LEU A 189 -7.61 13.53 -13.47
N PRO A 190 -7.63 14.77 -13.98
CA PRO A 190 -7.49 15.03 -15.40
C PRO A 190 -6.14 14.60 -15.97
N GLY A 191 -6.10 14.25 -17.26
CA GLY A 191 -4.84 14.09 -18.01
C GLY A 191 -4.11 12.77 -17.84
N HIS A 192 -4.74 11.72 -17.34
CA HIS A 192 -4.10 10.42 -17.06
C HIS A 192 -2.93 10.53 -16.06
N ASN A 193 -3.06 11.39 -15.07
CA ASN A 193 -2.02 11.67 -14.09
C ASN A 193 -2.06 10.74 -12.87
N ASP A 194 -3.12 9.96 -12.71
CA ASP A 194 -3.34 9.00 -11.62
C ASP A 194 -3.72 7.62 -12.17
N TYR A 195 -2.77 6.91 -12.75
CA TYR A 195 -3.00 5.59 -13.31
C TYR A 195 -2.34 4.46 -12.49
N TYR A 196 -2.95 3.27 -12.60
CA TYR A 196 -2.45 2.00 -12.07
C TYR A 196 -2.48 0.93 -13.16
N LYS A 197 -1.35 0.27 -13.39
CA LYS A 197 -1.21 -0.86 -14.29
C LYS A 197 -0.62 -2.04 -13.56
N ARG A 198 -1.21 -3.23 -13.72
CA ARG A 198 -0.69 -4.46 -13.13
C ARG A 198 -0.82 -5.62 -14.10
N HIS A 199 0.24 -6.39 -14.21
CA HIS A 199 0.28 -7.66 -14.91
C HIS A 199 0.62 -8.75 -13.91
N ASN A 200 -0.16 -9.83 -13.90
CA ASN A 200 0.03 -11.00 -13.06
C ASN A 200 0.17 -12.23 -13.94
N PHE A 201 1.24 -12.98 -13.74
CA PHE A 201 1.40 -14.31 -14.30
C PHE A 201 1.47 -15.31 -13.15
N SER A 202 0.71 -16.41 -13.22
CA SER A 202 0.79 -17.46 -12.24
C SER A 202 0.82 -18.83 -12.90
N PHE A 203 1.60 -19.73 -12.31
CA PHE A 203 1.66 -21.13 -12.72
C PHE A 203 1.70 -22.01 -11.48
N ARG A 204 0.78 -22.97 -11.43
CA ARG A 204 0.62 -23.89 -10.31
C ARG A 204 0.47 -25.29 -10.84
N GLY A 205 1.07 -26.23 -10.15
CA GLY A 205 0.90 -27.62 -10.51
C GLY A 205 1.05 -28.54 -9.30
N ASN A 206 0.50 -29.72 -9.48
CA ASN A 206 0.61 -30.83 -8.56
C ASN A 206 0.89 -32.11 -9.34
N THR A 207 1.84 -32.89 -8.86
CA THR A 207 2.26 -34.13 -9.53
C THR A 207 2.35 -35.24 -8.49
N LYS A 208 1.70 -36.39 -8.78
CA LYS A 208 1.87 -37.63 -8.03
C LYS A 208 3.04 -38.41 -8.59
N ILE A 209 3.86 -38.96 -7.72
CA ILE A 209 5.06 -39.73 -8.04
C ILE A 209 4.90 -41.13 -7.45
N LYS A 210 5.23 -42.18 -8.21
CA LYS A 210 5.15 -43.58 -7.79
C LYS A 210 3.83 -43.95 -7.10
N ASP A 211 2.73 -43.83 -7.84
CA ASP A 211 1.39 -44.20 -7.37
C ASP A 211 0.93 -43.53 -6.06
N GLY A 212 1.49 -42.33 -5.76
CA GLY A 212 1.14 -41.55 -4.58
C GLY A 212 2.06 -41.74 -3.38
N LEU A 213 3.15 -42.50 -3.51
CA LEU A 213 4.19 -42.59 -2.48
C LEU A 213 4.83 -41.23 -2.21
N ALA A 214 4.95 -40.40 -3.25
CA ALA A 214 5.41 -39.04 -3.13
C ALA A 214 4.57 -38.11 -4.01
N TRP A 215 4.58 -36.80 -3.67
CA TRP A 215 3.96 -35.77 -4.50
C TRP A 215 4.80 -34.49 -4.49
N LEU A 216 4.67 -33.74 -5.57
CA LEU A 216 5.28 -32.45 -5.76
C LEU A 216 4.20 -31.42 -6.05
N ASN A 217 4.09 -30.37 -5.22
CA ASN A 217 3.26 -29.20 -5.47
C ASN A 217 4.17 -28.01 -5.71
N TYR A 218 3.84 -27.19 -6.70
CA TYR A 218 4.58 -25.97 -6.98
C TYR A 218 3.65 -24.84 -7.37
N ASN A 219 4.07 -23.62 -7.01
CA ASN A 219 3.37 -22.39 -7.29
C ASN A 219 4.41 -21.29 -7.53
N ILE A 220 4.30 -20.60 -8.65
CA ILE A 220 5.13 -19.44 -8.99
C ILE A 220 4.23 -18.33 -9.51
N ASN A 221 4.46 -17.12 -9.04
CA ASN A 221 3.76 -15.92 -9.47
C ASN A 221 4.78 -14.84 -9.79
N TYR A 222 4.53 -14.12 -10.87
CA TYR A 222 5.25 -12.90 -11.23
C TYR A 222 4.26 -11.76 -11.38
N ILE A 223 4.60 -10.61 -10.83
CA ILE A 223 3.79 -9.41 -10.86
C ILE A 223 4.65 -8.24 -11.30
N ARG A 224 4.12 -7.46 -12.23
CA ARG A 224 4.64 -6.16 -12.61
C ARG A 224 3.59 -5.09 -12.34
N LYS A 225 3.97 -4.04 -11.61
CA LYS A 225 3.15 -2.86 -11.39
C LYS A 225 3.84 -1.61 -11.91
N ASP A 226 3.04 -0.72 -12.52
CA ASP A 226 3.42 0.62 -12.89
C ASP A 226 2.31 1.57 -12.41
N VAL A 227 2.67 2.51 -11.56
CA VAL A 227 1.73 3.46 -10.95
C VAL A 227 2.27 4.87 -11.11
N ARG A 228 1.40 5.81 -11.42
CA ARG A 228 1.64 7.25 -11.32
C ARG A 228 0.55 7.85 -10.47
N ASN A 229 0.94 8.68 -9.51
CA ASN A 229 0.05 9.44 -8.65
C ASN A 229 0.59 10.85 -8.44
N ASN A 230 -0.32 11.78 -8.13
CA ASN A 230 0.03 13.07 -7.60
C ASN A 230 -0.04 13.05 -6.07
N MET A 231 0.70 13.93 -5.40
CA MET A 231 0.56 14.09 -3.97
C MET A 231 -0.81 14.67 -3.64
N THR A 232 -1.51 14.03 -2.70
CA THR A 232 -2.87 14.40 -2.29
C THR A 232 -2.96 14.84 -0.82
N GLY A 233 -1.86 14.85 -0.09
CA GLY A 233 -1.81 15.27 1.30
C GLY A 233 -1.96 16.76 1.50
N GLN A 234 -1.94 17.20 2.75
CA GLN A 234 -2.13 18.59 3.14
C GLN A 234 -0.87 19.45 2.94
N GLY A 235 0.19 18.87 2.41
CA GLY A 235 1.44 19.54 2.07
C GLY A 235 2.29 19.98 3.26
N GLY A 236 3.55 19.63 3.23
CA GLY A 236 4.56 20.15 4.14
C GLY A 236 5.62 20.99 3.42
N SER A 237 5.87 20.67 2.17
CA SER A 237 6.76 21.40 1.28
C SER A 237 6.30 21.15 -0.15
N GLY A 238 6.02 22.20 -0.88
CA GLY A 238 5.46 22.15 -2.23
C GLY A 238 3.94 22.03 -2.25
N SER A 239 3.35 22.44 -3.36
CA SER A 239 1.90 22.39 -3.57
C SER A 239 1.44 20.97 -3.87
N THR A 240 0.33 20.59 -3.30
CA THR A 240 -0.38 19.35 -3.62
C THR A 240 -1.68 19.67 -4.33
N ILE A 241 -2.15 18.74 -5.17
CA ILE A 241 -3.44 18.91 -5.85
C ILE A 241 -4.57 19.23 -4.88
N TYR A 242 -4.61 18.54 -3.73
CA TYR A 242 -5.64 18.75 -2.73
C TYR A 242 -5.59 20.18 -2.15
N GLN A 243 -4.39 20.67 -1.84
CA GLN A 243 -4.19 22.04 -1.35
C GLN A 243 -4.60 23.06 -2.40
N ASP A 244 -4.12 22.87 -3.64
CA ASP A 244 -4.37 23.83 -4.71
C ASP A 244 -5.86 23.92 -5.08
N ILE A 245 -6.57 22.80 -5.15
CA ILE A 245 -8.00 22.82 -5.50
C ILE A 245 -8.92 23.26 -4.37
N LEU A 246 -8.48 23.28 -3.12
CA LEU A 246 -9.30 23.77 -1.99
C LEU A 246 -9.06 25.24 -1.66
N GLN A 247 -8.02 25.85 -2.18
CA GLN A 247 -7.71 27.28 -2.01
C GLN A 247 -8.32 28.15 -3.10
N TYR A 248 -9.61 27.92 -3.42
CA TYR A 248 -10.28 28.62 -4.51
C TYR A 248 -11.49 29.41 -4.04
N PRO A 249 -11.59 30.70 -4.47
CA PRO A 249 -12.77 31.50 -4.22
C PRO A 249 -14.01 30.96 -4.93
N ALA A 250 -15.17 31.19 -4.34
CA ALA A 250 -16.45 30.67 -4.82
C ALA A 250 -16.87 31.21 -6.21
N ASN A 251 -16.27 32.32 -6.64
CA ASN A 251 -16.52 32.95 -7.96
C ASN A 251 -15.49 32.59 -9.03
N VAL A 252 -14.55 31.69 -8.75
CA VAL A 252 -13.53 31.27 -9.70
C VAL A 252 -13.93 29.95 -10.38
N ASP A 253 -13.79 29.88 -11.69
CA ASP A 253 -13.95 28.63 -12.43
C ASP A 253 -12.58 27.99 -12.72
N TYR A 254 -12.42 26.72 -12.34
CA TYR A 254 -11.18 25.98 -12.61
C TYR A 254 -10.90 25.86 -14.12
N ALA A 255 -11.93 25.85 -14.94
CA ALA A 255 -11.78 25.80 -16.41
C ALA A 255 -10.99 26.97 -16.95
N ASP A 256 -11.11 28.16 -16.32
CA ASP A 256 -10.39 29.37 -16.75
C ASP A 256 -8.88 29.29 -16.52
N LEU A 257 -8.43 28.38 -15.67
CA LEU A 257 -7.04 28.21 -15.27
C LEU A 257 -6.35 27.07 -16.02
N LYS A 258 -7.07 26.30 -16.84
CA LYS A 258 -6.59 25.10 -17.49
C LYS A 258 -5.37 25.33 -18.38
N ASP A 259 -5.34 26.41 -19.12
CA ASP A 259 -4.19 26.79 -19.94
C ASP A 259 -3.19 27.58 -19.10
N TYR A 260 -2.36 26.86 -18.35
CA TYR A 260 -1.34 27.45 -17.49
C TYR A 260 -0.13 28.03 -18.26
N LYS A 261 -0.07 27.87 -19.58
CA LYS A 261 0.93 28.51 -20.45
C LYS A 261 0.45 29.88 -20.95
N ASN A 262 -0.83 30.17 -20.80
CA ASN A 262 -1.41 31.45 -21.15
C ASN A 262 -0.87 32.56 -20.25
N ILE A 263 -0.69 33.76 -20.82
CA ILE A 263 -0.16 34.93 -20.09
C ILE A 263 -0.95 35.27 -18.82
N TYR A 264 -2.25 34.94 -18.74
CA TYR A 264 -3.08 35.21 -17.55
C TYR A 264 -2.96 34.15 -16.45
N ASN A 265 -2.36 32.99 -16.73
CA ASN A 265 -2.35 31.84 -15.83
C ASN A 265 -0.95 31.27 -15.55
N ASN A 266 0.09 31.80 -16.23
CA ASN A 266 1.46 31.36 -16.04
C ASN A 266 2.01 31.78 -14.66
N ALA A 267 3.18 31.28 -14.29
CA ALA A 267 3.78 31.53 -12.99
C ALA A 267 3.98 33.01 -12.69
N ASP A 268 4.33 33.84 -13.69
CA ASP A 268 4.50 35.28 -13.52
C ASP A 268 3.21 36.02 -13.14
N ASN A 269 2.06 35.57 -13.62
CA ASN A 269 0.80 36.29 -13.59
C ASN A 269 -0.35 35.50 -12.94
N PHE A 270 -0.05 34.35 -12.31
CA PHE A 270 -1.08 33.58 -11.62
C PHE A 270 -1.79 34.45 -10.58
N TYR A 271 -3.10 34.36 -10.53
CA TYR A 271 -3.95 35.36 -9.84
C TYR A 271 -3.66 35.47 -8.33
N THR A 272 -3.16 34.41 -7.69
CA THR A 272 -2.87 34.43 -6.25
C THR A 272 -1.42 34.04 -5.96
N PRO A 273 -0.77 34.70 -4.99
CA PRO A 273 0.56 34.33 -4.52
C PRO A 273 0.57 33.15 -3.55
N PHE A 274 -0.62 32.67 -3.12
CA PHE A 274 -0.75 31.69 -2.02
C PHE A 274 -0.94 30.26 -2.49
N ALA A 275 -1.11 30.01 -3.80
CA ALA A 275 -1.28 28.69 -4.40
C ALA A 275 -0.66 28.64 -5.79
N GLN A 276 -0.38 27.42 -6.25
CA GLN A 276 0.02 27.17 -7.63
C GLN A 276 -1.19 26.88 -8.52
N ASN A 277 -0.99 26.96 -9.83
CA ASN A 277 -2.02 26.56 -10.78
C ASN A 277 -2.21 25.03 -10.71
N PRO A 278 -3.40 24.51 -10.33
CA PRO A 278 -3.62 23.07 -10.14
C PRO A 278 -3.43 22.23 -11.41
N TRP A 279 -3.63 22.80 -12.57
CA TRP A 279 -3.38 22.11 -13.84
C TRP A 279 -1.88 21.97 -14.12
N TRP A 280 -1.08 22.97 -13.73
CA TRP A 280 0.37 22.87 -13.76
C TRP A 280 0.86 21.83 -12.75
N THR A 281 0.37 21.88 -11.50
CA THR A 281 0.74 20.92 -10.45
C THR A 281 0.42 19.49 -10.85
N LEU A 282 -0.71 19.24 -11.53
CA LEU A 282 -1.07 17.92 -12.07
C LEU A 282 -0.04 17.36 -13.04
N ASP A 283 0.44 18.21 -13.95
CA ASP A 283 1.33 17.77 -15.01
C ASP A 283 2.78 17.63 -14.54
N HIS A 284 3.24 18.52 -13.65
CA HIS A 284 4.64 18.68 -13.28
C HIS A 284 5.01 18.05 -11.93
N ASN A 285 4.08 17.89 -10.99
CA ASN A 285 4.35 17.31 -9.67
C ASN A 285 3.76 15.92 -9.55
N TYR A 286 4.60 14.87 -9.56
CA TYR A 286 4.13 13.50 -9.60
C TYR A 286 5.05 12.53 -8.85
N SER A 287 4.49 11.38 -8.51
CA SER A 287 5.23 10.21 -8.04
C SER A 287 4.96 9.01 -8.93
N THR A 288 6.01 8.29 -9.28
CA THR A 288 5.90 7.01 -10.00
C THR A 288 6.40 5.88 -9.14
N TYR A 289 5.81 4.71 -9.29
CA TYR A 289 6.18 3.50 -8.59
C TYR A 289 6.17 2.33 -9.57
N GLN A 290 7.30 1.64 -9.68
CA GLN A 290 7.45 0.42 -10.47
C GLN A 290 7.85 -0.71 -9.55
N ASP A 291 7.19 -1.87 -9.67
CA ASP A 291 7.43 -3.03 -8.82
C ASP A 291 7.46 -4.30 -9.65
N ASP A 292 8.53 -5.06 -9.49
CA ASP A 292 8.68 -6.42 -10.01
C ASP A 292 8.76 -7.39 -8.84
N ARG A 293 7.79 -8.30 -8.74
CA ARG A 293 7.71 -9.28 -7.66
C ARG A 293 7.62 -10.69 -8.18
N VAL A 294 8.44 -11.58 -7.65
CA VAL A 294 8.35 -13.02 -7.84
C VAL A 294 8.11 -13.67 -6.49
N PHE A 295 7.05 -14.43 -6.36
CA PHE A 295 6.81 -15.22 -5.16
C PHE A 295 6.20 -16.59 -5.48
N GLY A 296 6.49 -17.56 -4.62
CA GLY A 296 5.98 -18.89 -4.80
C GLY A 296 6.59 -19.89 -3.84
N ASN A 297 6.20 -21.14 -3.99
CA ASN A 297 6.71 -22.24 -3.18
C ASN A 297 6.74 -23.55 -3.94
N VAL A 298 7.64 -24.41 -3.48
CA VAL A 298 7.71 -25.82 -3.87
C VAL A 298 7.52 -26.66 -2.62
N GLU A 299 6.72 -27.70 -2.70
CA GLU A 299 6.42 -28.64 -1.63
C GLU A 299 6.62 -30.06 -2.14
N LEU A 300 7.50 -30.80 -1.50
CA LEU A 300 7.71 -32.25 -1.69
C LEU A 300 7.12 -32.98 -0.49
N GLY A 301 6.18 -33.88 -0.73
CA GLY A 301 5.64 -34.77 0.29
C GLY A 301 5.98 -36.22 0.00
N ILE A 302 6.21 -36.99 1.05
CA ILE A 302 6.54 -38.41 1.00
C ILE A 302 5.71 -39.15 2.05
N GLN A 303 4.99 -40.18 1.63
CA GLN A 303 4.31 -41.11 2.52
C GLN A 303 5.34 -42.07 3.13
N LEU A 304 5.69 -41.92 4.40
CA LEU A 304 6.67 -42.78 5.07
C LEU A 304 6.08 -44.13 5.45
N MET A 305 4.86 -44.11 5.97
CA MET A 305 4.04 -45.30 6.26
C MET A 305 2.58 -44.89 6.30
N LYS A 306 1.66 -45.84 6.40
CA LYS A 306 0.23 -45.54 6.49
C LYS A 306 -0.03 -44.60 7.68
N GLY A 307 -0.62 -43.47 7.43
CA GLY A 307 -0.92 -42.43 8.44
C GLY A 307 0.25 -41.52 8.82
N LEU A 308 1.46 -41.66 8.25
CA LEU A 308 2.61 -40.81 8.54
C LEU A 308 3.24 -40.26 7.26
N GLN A 309 3.34 -38.94 7.16
CA GLN A 309 3.88 -38.22 6.02
C GLN A 309 5.01 -37.28 6.45
N PHE A 310 6.03 -37.16 5.60
CA PHE A 310 7.03 -36.11 5.69
C PHE A 310 6.81 -35.11 4.55
N ILE A 311 6.85 -33.82 4.90
CA ILE A 311 6.66 -32.73 3.94
C ILE A 311 7.82 -31.74 4.10
N ALA A 312 8.51 -31.47 2.99
CA ALA A 312 9.49 -30.39 2.88
C ALA A 312 8.92 -29.29 1.97
N ARG A 313 8.85 -28.05 2.47
CA ARG A 313 8.34 -26.90 1.72
C ARG A 313 9.36 -25.78 1.75
N GLY A 314 9.72 -25.28 0.56
CA GLY A 314 10.51 -24.07 0.38
C GLY A 314 9.69 -22.97 -0.28
N GLY A 315 9.74 -21.76 0.25
CA GLY A 315 9.05 -20.60 -0.28
C GLY A 315 9.98 -19.41 -0.48
N LEU A 316 9.72 -18.64 -1.51
CA LEU A 316 10.46 -17.43 -1.88
C LEU A 316 9.48 -16.30 -2.17
N ASP A 317 9.82 -15.08 -1.73
CA ASP A 317 9.15 -13.82 -2.10
C ASP A 317 10.22 -12.75 -2.28
N VAL A 318 10.38 -12.28 -3.51
CA VAL A 318 11.35 -11.24 -3.87
C VAL A 318 10.63 -10.11 -4.56
N THR A 319 10.79 -8.92 -4.04
CA THR A 319 10.24 -7.68 -4.59
C THR A 319 11.38 -6.71 -4.86
N ASN A 320 11.41 -6.15 -6.07
CA ASN A 320 12.27 -5.02 -6.40
C ASN A 320 11.37 -3.87 -6.83
N TYR A 321 11.43 -2.75 -6.11
CA TYR A 321 10.71 -1.58 -6.55
C TYR A 321 11.60 -0.35 -6.68
N ASN A 322 11.20 0.54 -7.56
CA ASN A 322 11.73 1.86 -7.72
C ASN A 322 10.60 2.88 -7.60
N GLN A 323 10.75 3.82 -6.69
CA GLN A 323 9.85 4.95 -6.51
C GLN A 323 10.60 6.23 -6.85
N LYS A 324 9.97 7.11 -7.62
CA LYS A 324 10.47 8.44 -7.95
C LYS A 324 9.41 9.46 -7.61
N THR A 325 9.83 10.55 -6.98
CA THR A 325 8.98 11.71 -6.73
C THR A 325 9.66 12.92 -7.33
N TYR A 326 8.96 13.64 -8.17
CA TYR A 326 9.42 14.85 -8.84
C TYR A 326 8.45 15.98 -8.56
N ASN A 327 8.97 17.08 -8.06
CA ASN A 327 8.31 18.36 -7.98
C ASN A 327 9.10 19.34 -8.84
N ASP A 328 8.44 19.96 -9.78
CA ASP A 328 9.09 20.85 -10.72
C ASP A 328 9.28 22.26 -10.17
N ILE A 329 9.94 23.09 -10.94
CA ILE A 329 10.23 24.48 -10.63
C ILE A 329 8.97 25.31 -10.90
N TRP A 330 8.47 26.00 -9.86
CA TRP A 330 7.47 27.05 -10.03
C TRP A 330 8.12 28.38 -9.68
N THR A 331 8.70 29.02 -10.68
CA THR A 331 9.44 30.28 -10.51
C THR A 331 8.85 31.37 -11.42
N PHE A 332 9.10 32.61 -11.07
CA PHE A 332 8.59 33.79 -11.75
C PHE A 332 9.67 34.86 -11.81
N ASN A 333 9.57 35.72 -12.81
CA ASN A 333 10.57 36.76 -13.06
C ASN A 333 10.53 37.86 -11.98
N PRO A 334 11.69 38.43 -11.61
CA PRO A 334 11.70 39.62 -10.78
C PRO A 334 10.90 40.78 -11.39
N GLY A 335 10.05 41.41 -10.59
CA GLY A 335 9.15 42.45 -11.05
C GLY A 335 7.85 41.98 -11.71
N SER A 336 7.63 40.68 -11.82
CA SER A 336 6.33 40.12 -12.23
C SER A 336 5.25 40.38 -11.18
N TYR A 337 3.98 40.13 -11.54
CA TYR A 337 2.87 40.19 -10.62
C TYR A 337 3.07 39.27 -9.41
N ALA A 338 3.40 38.00 -9.62
CA ALA A 338 3.63 37.04 -8.56
C ALA A 338 4.73 37.51 -7.59
N ALA A 339 5.85 38.04 -8.09
CA ALA A 339 6.94 38.56 -7.27
C ALA A 339 6.50 39.77 -6.42
N ASN A 340 5.71 40.67 -6.98
CA ASN A 340 5.25 41.87 -6.29
C ASN A 340 4.14 41.58 -5.27
N GLU A 341 3.31 40.56 -5.50
CA GLU A 341 2.27 40.13 -4.56
C GLU A 341 2.81 39.18 -3.47
N GLY A 342 4.12 38.90 -3.48
CA GLY A 342 4.80 38.13 -2.44
C GLY A 342 4.66 36.62 -2.56
N ALA A 343 4.45 36.11 -3.77
CA ALA A 343 4.51 34.66 -4.02
C ALA A 343 5.88 34.09 -3.65
N SER A 344 5.89 32.86 -3.17
CA SER A 344 7.12 32.12 -2.88
C SER A 344 7.45 31.18 -4.02
N PRO A 345 8.65 31.25 -4.59
CA PRO A 345 9.05 30.33 -5.64
C PRO A 345 9.28 28.92 -5.07
N GLU A 346 8.93 27.91 -5.84
CA GLU A 346 9.29 26.52 -5.59
C GLU A 346 10.51 26.16 -6.43
N ASN A 347 11.56 25.72 -5.77
CA ASN A 347 12.83 25.39 -6.43
C ASN A 347 12.86 23.94 -6.96
N GLY A 348 11.77 23.23 -6.84
CA GLY A 348 11.66 21.85 -7.25
C GLY A 348 12.45 20.85 -6.38
N SER A 349 12.18 19.58 -6.58
CA SER A 349 12.89 18.49 -5.90
C SER A 349 12.81 17.20 -6.69
N TYR A 350 13.80 16.32 -6.50
CA TYR A 350 13.80 14.97 -7.03
C TYR A 350 14.24 13.97 -5.98
N ASP A 351 13.37 13.00 -5.72
CA ASP A 351 13.62 11.89 -4.81
C ASP A 351 13.53 10.57 -5.56
N GLU A 352 14.50 9.69 -5.32
CA GLU A 352 14.46 8.32 -5.83
C GLU A 352 14.76 7.32 -4.71
N ASN A 353 13.91 6.30 -4.60
CA ASN A 353 14.02 5.23 -3.61
C ASN A 353 13.96 3.87 -4.33
N SER A 354 15.09 3.16 -4.32
CA SER A 354 15.19 1.81 -4.84
C SER A 354 15.30 0.81 -3.69
N ARG A 355 14.39 -0.15 -3.65
CA ARG A 355 14.36 -1.17 -2.59
C ARG A 355 14.25 -2.57 -3.16
N ARG A 356 15.11 -3.44 -2.66
CA ARG A 356 14.98 -4.88 -2.83
C ARG A 356 14.64 -5.53 -1.51
N SER A 357 13.52 -6.24 -1.48
CA SER A 357 13.10 -7.07 -0.35
C SER A 357 13.13 -8.53 -0.74
N SER A 358 13.57 -9.41 0.14
CA SER A 358 13.50 -10.85 -0.08
C SER A 358 13.11 -11.58 1.20
N GLN A 359 12.29 -12.59 1.04
CA GLN A 359 11.91 -13.53 2.09
C GLN A 359 12.09 -14.95 1.61
N ILE A 360 12.79 -15.75 2.41
CA ILE A 360 12.91 -17.20 2.21
C ILE A 360 12.24 -17.86 3.41
N ASP A 361 11.41 -18.86 3.14
CA ASP A 361 10.70 -19.62 4.17
C ASP A 361 10.88 -21.13 3.88
N ALA A 362 11.41 -21.87 4.82
CA ALA A 362 11.56 -23.32 4.72
C ALA A 362 10.81 -23.98 5.88
N ASN A 363 10.05 -25.02 5.58
CA ASN A 363 9.30 -25.82 6.54
C ASN A 363 9.55 -27.30 6.30
N PHE A 364 9.85 -28.01 7.39
CA PHE A 364 9.96 -29.46 7.40
C PHE A 364 8.93 -29.98 8.41
N LEU A 365 8.01 -30.83 7.96
CA LEU A 365 6.87 -31.27 8.74
C LEU A 365 6.76 -32.79 8.76
N LEU A 366 6.36 -33.31 9.89
CA LEU A 366 5.83 -34.66 10.03
C LEU A 366 4.35 -34.55 10.34
N ASN A 367 3.50 -35.10 9.49
CA ASN A 367 2.06 -35.20 9.69
C ASN A 367 1.69 -36.63 10.01
N ALA A 368 0.89 -36.81 11.05
CA ALA A 368 0.40 -38.09 11.51
C ALA A 368 -1.13 -38.08 11.57
N ASP A 369 -1.79 -39.02 10.87
CA ASP A 369 -3.24 -39.20 10.83
C ASP A 369 -3.58 -40.63 11.19
N TYR A 370 -4.14 -40.84 12.37
CA TYR A 370 -4.52 -42.15 12.87
C TYR A 370 -5.94 -42.16 13.44
N SER A 371 -6.62 -43.28 13.21
CA SER A 371 -7.88 -43.60 13.88
C SER A 371 -7.66 -44.80 14.78
N ILE A 372 -8.11 -44.73 16.04
CA ILE A 372 -8.03 -45.83 17.01
C ILE A 372 -9.45 -46.31 17.27
N GLY A 373 -9.76 -47.50 16.80
CA GLY A 373 -11.11 -48.00 16.77
C GLY A 373 -12.05 -47.14 15.92
N THR A 374 -13.31 -47.05 16.30
CA THR A 374 -14.34 -46.21 15.67
C THR A 374 -14.48 -44.82 16.32
N ASP A 375 -13.96 -44.69 17.51
CA ASP A 375 -14.28 -43.57 18.40
C ASP A 375 -13.24 -42.46 18.46
N TRP A 376 -11.97 -42.79 18.20
CA TRP A 376 -10.88 -41.82 18.33
C TRP A 376 -10.24 -41.48 17.00
N SER A 377 -10.05 -40.19 16.77
CA SER A 377 -9.21 -39.65 15.70
C SER A 377 -8.07 -38.84 16.29
N ILE A 378 -6.86 -39.04 15.76
CA ILE A 378 -5.65 -38.32 16.18
C ILE A 378 -5.02 -37.74 14.93
N HIS A 379 -4.93 -36.43 14.89
CA HIS A 379 -4.15 -35.71 13.88
C HIS A 379 -2.99 -34.99 14.58
N GLY A 380 -1.77 -35.26 14.16
CA GLY A 380 -0.56 -34.69 14.75
C GLY A 380 0.30 -33.99 13.70
N VAL A 381 0.87 -32.86 14.04
CA VAL A 381 1.87 -32.13 13.24
C VAL A 381 3.04 -31.79 14.13
N ALA A 382 4.25 -32.13 13.70
CA ALA A 382 5.49 -31.60 14.26
C ALA A 382 6.31 -30.98 13.15
N GLY A 383 6.90 -29.80 13.40
CA GLY A 383 7.59 -29.09 12.32
C GLY A 383 8.69 -28.15 12.77
N LEU A 384 9.62 -27.95 11.87
CA LEU A 384 10.68 -26.94 11.92
C LEU A 384 10.42 -25.91 10.84
N ASN A 385 10.34 -24.64 11.23
CA ASN A 385 10.25 -23.49 10.33
C ASN A 385 11.52 -22.66 10.41
N VAL A 386 12.05 -22.27 9.26
CA VAL A 386 13.16 -21.32 9.14
C VAL A 386 12.73 -20.22 8.19
N ASN A 387 12.73 -18.98 8.68
CA ASN A 387 12.37 -17.80 7.89
C ASN A 387 13.50 -16.78 7.93
N GLN A 388 13.89 -16.28 6.77
CA GLN A 388 14.82 -15.16 6.65
C GLN A 388 14.16 -14.06 5.82
N ARG A 389 14.21 -12.83 6.34
CA ARG A 389 13.85 -11.62 5.62
C ARG A 389 15.06 -10.72 5.48
N SER A 390 15.22 -10.10 4.32
CA SER A 390 16.22 -9.07 4.11
C SER A 390 15.64 -7.96 3.25
N ALA A 391 16.06 -6.74 3.53
CA ALA A 391 15.75 -5.58 2.70
C ALA A 391 17.02 -4.75 2.53
N SER A 392 17.22 -4.23 1.33
CA SER A 392 18.25 -3.26 1.00
C SER A 392 17.55 -2.06 0.35
N VAL A 393 17.86 -0.87 0.84
CA VAL A 393 17.29 0.39 0.36
C VAL A 393 18.42 1.31 -0.03
N ILE A 394 18.31 1.96 -1.18
CA ILE A 394 19.14 3.08 -1.60
C ILE A 394 18.18 4.22 -1.90
N SER A 395 18.42 5.37 -1.25
CA SER A 395 17.60 6.57 -1.43
C SER A 395 18.49 7.74 -1.80
N GLY A 396 18.04 8.55 -2.73
CA GLY A 396 18.64 9.82 -3.10
C GLY A 396 17.62 10.93 -3.02
N THR A 397 18.06 12.14 -2.64
CA THR A 397 17.24 13.35 -2.57
C THR A 397 18.04 14.52 -3.15
N LEU A 398 17.42 15.25 -4.06
CA LEU A 398 17.88 16.53 -4.58
C LEU A 398 16.86 17.61 -4.22
N SER A 399 17.29 18.68 -3.57
CA SER A 399 16.49 19.89 -3.36
C SER A 399 17.05 21.00 -4.25
N GLY A 400 16.20 21.59 -5.09
CA GLY A 400 16.57 22.60 -6.06
C GLY A 400 16.95 22.00 -7.41
N VAL A 401 15.99 22.07 -8.32
CA VAL A 401 16.09 21.64 -9.73
C VAL A 401 16.48 22.85 -10.59
N ALA A 402 17.22 22.65 -11.66
CA ALA A 402 17.71 23.72 -12.54
C ALA A 402 16.92 23.86 -13.83
N ILE A 403 16.38 22.78 -14.36
CA ILE A 403 15.67 22.70 -15.65
C ILE A 403 14.33 22.02 -15.44
N GLU A 404 13.25 22.63 -15.93
CA GLU A 404 11.92 22.06 -15.90
C GLU A 404 11.84 20.71 -16.64
N ASP A 405 10.89 19.87 -16.25
CA ASP A 405 10.56 18.58 -16.88
C ASP A 405 11.73 17.57 -16.95
N TRP A 406 12.76 17.71 -16.12
CA TRP A 406 13.89 16.81 -16.10
C TRP A 406 14.17 16.18 -14.74
N ALA A 407 13.52 15.05 -14.45
CA ALA A 407 13.65 14.29 -13.22
C ALA A 407 14.99 13.53 -13.16
N SER A 408 16.03 14.16 -12.63
CA SER A 408 17.39 13.61 -12.54
C SER A 408 18.19 14.25 -11.40
N PHE A 409 19.06 13.48 -10.73
CA PHE A 409 20.04 14.02 -9.77
C PHE A 409 21.09 14.93 -10.40
N MET A 410 21.26 14.87 -11.71
CA MET A 410 22.15 15.77 -12.44
C MET A 410 21.51 17.15 -12.70
N ASN A 411 20.21 17.27 -12.49
CA ASN A 411 19.44 18.50 -12.68
C ASN A 411 19.48 19.38 -11.43
N THR A 412 20.67 19.83 -11.03
CA THR A 412 20.85 20.61 -9.81
C THR A 412 21.06 22.10 -10.08
N SER A 413 20.41 22.96 -9.32
CA SER A 413 20.61 24.42 -9.29
C SER A 413 21.80 24.85 -8.39
N GLY A 414 22.68 23.92 -8.03
CA GLY A 414 23.84 24.16 -7.16
C GLY A 414 23.82 23.38 -5.85
N ALA A 415 22.70 22.75 -5.50
CA ALA A 415 22.64 21.85 -4.35
C ALA A 415 23.32 20.51 -4.66
N THR A 416 24.01 19.94 -3.69
CA THR A 416 24.58 18.60 -3.81
C THR A 416 23.52 17.57 -3.46
N PRO A 417 23.21 16.60 -4.35
CA PRO A 417 22.31 15.51 -4.01
C PRO A 417 22.83 14.73 -2.81
N THR A 418 21.93 14.36 -1.92
CA THR A 418 22.24 13.49 -0.79
C THR A 418 21.85 12.06 -1.09
N ALA A 419 22.62 11.09 -0.62
CA ALA A 419 22.30 9.68 -0.77
C ALA A 419 22.44 8.95 0.56
N SER A 420 21.59 7.97 0.77
CA SER A 420 21.64 7.07 1.91
C SER A 420 21.43 5.64 1.49
N SER A 421 21.94 4.70 2.27
CA SER A 421 21.67 3.29 2.09
C SER A 421 21.47 2.59 3.43
N SER A 422 20.58 1.58 3.43
CA SER A 422 20.35 0.75 4.60
C SER A 422 20.17 -0.70 4.20
N ILE A 423 20.58 -1.60 5.08
CA ILE A 423 20.38 -3.03 4.93
C ILE A 423 19.79 -3.55 6.24
N SER A 424 18.73 -4.34 6.13
CA SER A 424 18.15 -5.04 7.26
C SER A 424 18.07 -6.54 7.00
N LYS A 425 18.36 -7.34 8.02
CA LYS A 425 18.22 -8.81 8.00
C LYS A 425 17.60 -9.29 9.30
N ARG A 426 16.63 -10.20 9.19
CA ARG A 426 16.03 -10.89 10.31
C ARG A 426 15.92 -12.37 10.00
N ARG A 427 16.29 -13.22 10.94
CA ARG A 427 16.09 -14.67 10.89
C ARG A 427 15.23 -15.10 12.07
N LEU A 428 14.30 -15.98 11.77
CA LEU A 428 13.44 -16.61 12.77
C LEU A 428 13.48 -18.12 12.52
N MET A 429 13.74 -18.90 13.56
CA MET A 429 13.63 -20.35 13.54
C MET A 429 12.58 -20.76 14.55
N GLY A 430 11.68 -21.66 14.20
CA GLY A 430 10.62 -22.13 15.08
C GLY A 430 10.48 -23.65 15.06
N LEU A 431 10.52 -24.28 16.21
CA LEU A 431 10.13 -25.67 16.42
C LEU A 431 8.72 -25.70 17.00
N TYR A 432 7.82 -26.48 16.40
CA TYR A 432 6.43 -26.51 16.82
C TYR A 432 5.81 -27.90 16.71
N ALA A 433 4.79 -28.13 17.53
CA ALA A 433 3.98 -29.32 17.45
C ALA A 433 2.51 -28.98 17.75
N GLN A 434 1.61 -29.72 17.13
CA GLN A 434 0.18 -29.68 17.40
C GLN A 434 -0.37 -31.10 17.41
N ALA A 435 -1.31 -31.36 18.30
CA ALA A 435 -2.09 -32.59 18.34
C ALA A 435 -3.58 -32.24 18.42
N ASP A 436 -4.36 -32.76 17.49
CA ASP A 436 -5.82 -32.66 17.46
C ASP A 436 -6.38 -34.05 17.82
N LEU A 437 -7.11 -34.12 18.92
CA LEU A 437 -7.75 -35.32 19.43
C LEU A 437 -9.25 -35.20 19.24
N GLY A 438 -9.85 -36.13 18.52
CA GLY A 438 -11.30 -36.20 18.32
C GLY A 438 -11.86 -37.47 18.98
N TRP A 439 -12.99 -37.35 19.67
CA TRP A 439 -13.72 -38.45 20.25
C TRP A 439 -15.17 -38.48 19.78
N LYS A 440 -15.57 -39.61 19.21
CA LYS A 440 -16.92 -39.89 18.66
C LYS A 440 -17.43 -38.81 17.72
N ASN A 441 -16.58 -38.13 17.01
CA ASN A 441 -16.88 -36.97 16.16
C ASN A 441 -17.66 -35.85 16.89
N ALA A 442 -17.67 -35.87 18.23
CA ALA A 442 -18.44 -34.96 19.07
C ALA A 442 -17.57 -34.06 19.96
N VAL A 443 -16.45 -34.54 20.46
CA VAL A 443 -15.52 -33.78 21.30
C VAL A 443 -14.19 -33.66 20.61
N TYR A 444 -13.63 -32.45 20.56
CA TYR A 444 -12.32 -32.19 19.98
C TYR A 444 -11.48 -31.36 20.94
N VAL A 445 -10.23 -31.76 21.09
CA VAL A 445 -9.20 -31.03 21.84
C VAL A 445 -7.98 -30.83 20.96
N THR A 446 -7.56 -29.59 20.80
CA THR A 446 -6.33 -29.21 20.09
C THR A 446 -5.30 -28.68 21.10
N LEU A 447 -4.13 -29.28 21.13
CA LEU A 447 -2.98 -28.83 21.90
C LEU A 447 -1.90 -28.36 20.93
N SER A 448 -1.38 -27.17 21.11
CA SER A 448 -0.28 -26.62 20.30
C SER A 448 0.82 -26.04 21.19
N ALA A 449 2.06 -26.21 20.77
CA ALA A 449 3.23 -25.64 21.43
C ALA A 449 4.25 -25.22 20.38
N ARG A 450 4.95 -24.11 20.64
CA ARG A 450 5.99 -23.59 19.76
C ARG A 450 7.07 -22.87 20.55
N ASN A 451 8.30 -23.04 20.11
CA ASN A 451 9.45 -22.26 20.54
C ASN A 451 10.08 -21.58 19.35
N ASP A 452 10.21 -20.26 19.41
CA ASP A 452 10.86 -19.44 18.38
C ASP A 452 12.21 -18.92 18.88
N TRP A 453 13.19 -18.86 17.98
CA TRP A 453 14.48 -18.20 18.15
C TRP A 453 14.59 -17.06 17.15
N SER A 454 14.79 -15.83 17.63
CA SER A 454 14.89 -14.65 16.77
C SER A 454 16.26 -14.00 16.81
N SER A 455 16.78 -13.65 15.62
CA SER A 455 18.03 -12.89 15.50
C SER A 455 17.93 -11.43 15.91
N THR A 456 16.74 -10.93 16.22
CA THR A 456 16.51 -9.55 16.67
C THR A 456 16.63 -9.38 18.18
N LEU A 457 16.76 -10.50 18.90
CA LEU A 457 16.90 -10.52 20.35
C LEU A 457 18.36 -10.82 20.76
N PRO A 458 18.78 -10.41 21.97
CA PRO A 458 20.11 -10.72 22.50
C PRO A 458 20.38 -12.22 22.53
N ILE A 459 21.60 -12.64 22.21
CA ILE A 459 21.96 -14.05 22.03
C ILE A 459 21.63 -14.94 23.25
N ASN A 460 21.70 -14.38 24.43
CA ASN A 460 21.42 -15.10 25.68
C ASN A 460 19.91 -15.18 26.01
N ASN A 461 19.06 -14.43 25.29
CA ASN A 461 17.60 -14.35 25.48
C ASN A 461 16.86 -14.27 24.13
N ASN A 462 17.31 -15.03 23.14
CA ASN A 462 16.74 -14.98 21.79
C ASN A 462 15.61 -16.00 21.55
N SER A 463 15.24 -16.76 22.56
CA SER A 463 14.27 -17.85 22.52
C SER A 463 13.04 -17.51 23.36
N PHE A 464 11.86 -17.82 22.83
CA PHE A 464 10.60 -17.65 23.53
C PHE A 464 9.62 -18.77 23.19
N PHE A 465 9.07 -19.38 24.25
CA PHE A 465 8.11 -20.48 24.19
C PHE A 465 6.70 -20.00 24.42
N TYR A 466 5.75 -20.56 23.68
CA TYR A 466 4.34 -20.30 23.84
C TYR A 466 3.48 -21.50 23.45
N TYR A 467 2.25 -21.57 23.96
CA TYR A 467 1.35 -22.69 23.74
C TYR A 467 -0.10 -22.26 23.59
N GLY A 468 -0.91 -23.17 23.06
CA GLY A 468 -2.35 -22.99 22.91
C GLY A 468 -3.11 -24.28 23.20
N VAL A 469 -4.29 -24.10 23.75
CA VAL A 469 -5.24 -25.17 24.02
C VAL A 469 -6.61 -24.74 23.51
N ASN A 470 -7.24 -25.57 22.67
CA ASN A 470 -8.61 -25.35 22.20
C ASN A 470 -9.46 -26.58 22.51
N GLY A 471 -10.69 -26.35 22.90
CA GLY A 471 -11.69 -27.40 23.07
C GLY A 471 -12.97 -27.08 22.32
N SER A 472 -13.62 -28.08 21.77
CA SER A 472 -14.97 -27.93 21.24
C SER A 472 -15.81 -29.18 21.45
N VAL A 473 -17.10 -28.96 21.66
CA VAL A 473 -18.10 -30.00 21.92
C VAL A 473 -19.29 -29.76 21.02
N ILE A 474 -19.69 -30.79 20.26
CA ILE A 474 -20.92 -30.78 19.45
C ILE A 474 -22.02 -31.39 20.32
N LEU A 475 -22.81 -30.53 20.94
CA LEU A 475 -23.85 -30.94 21.89
C LEU A 475 -24.94 -31.78 21.23
N THR A 476 -25.27 -31.50 19.98
CA THR A 476 -26.29 -32.28 19.22
C THR A 476 -25.84 -33.71 18.88
N GLU A 477 -24.53 -34.02 18.96
CA GLU A 477 -24.01 -35.39 18.82
C GLU A 477 -23.92 -36.12 20.16
N ILE A 478 -23.66 -35.39 21.27
CA ILE A 478 -23.59 -35.97 22.62
C ILE A 478 -25.01 -36.18 23.19
N ILE A 479 -25.90 -35.22 22.94
CA ILE A 479 -27.29 -35.22 23.42
C ILE A 479 -28.22 -35.14 22.21
N PRO A 480 -28.52 -36.28 21.57
CA PRO A 480 -29.34 -36.30 20.37
C PRO A 480 -30.74 -35.64 20.53
N ALA A 481 -31.26 -35.61 21.75
CA ALA A 481 -32.54 -34.96 22.08
C ALA A 481 -32.52 -33.42 21.84
N LEU A 482 -31.37 -32.79 21.72
CA LEU A 482 -31.27 -31.37 21.36
C LEU A 482 -31.46 -31.12 19.87
N LYS A 483 -31.34 -32.17 19.03
CA LYS A 483 -31.49 -32.06 17.58
C LYS A 483 -32.97 -32.07 17.20
N ASN A 484 -33.40 -31.00 16.58
CA ASN A 484 -34.80 -30.86 16.11
C ASN A 484 -34.84 -29.99 14.84
N ASP A 485 -36.03 -29.71 14.31
CA ASP A 485 -36.20 -28.94 13.08
C ASP A 485 -35.66 -27.50 13.17
N VAL A 486 -35.47 -26.94 14.38
CA VAL A 486 -34.94 -25.59 14.62
C VAL A 486 -33.44 -25.64 14.92
N ILE A 487 -33.00 -26.62 15.72
CA ILE A 487 -31.59 -26.81 16.11
C ILE A 487 -31.08 -28.09 15.44
N SER A 488 -30.55 -27.97 14.23
CA SER A 488 -29.94 -29.09 13.51
C SER A 488 -28.50 -29.36 13.95
N PHE A 489 -27.79 -28.33 14.45
CA PHE A 489 -26.38 -28.40 14.87
C PHE A 489 -26.08 -27.38 15.96
N LEU A 490 -25.57 -27.83 17.11
CA LEU A 490 -25.13 -26.96 18.20
C LEU A 490 -23.72 -27.33 18.65
N LYS A 491 -22.78 -26.41 18.45
CA LYS A 491 -21.36 -26.56 18.85
C LYS A 491 -20.95 -25.45 19.80
N ILE A 492 -20.34 -25.82 20.92
CA ILE A 492 -19.65 -24.90 21.84
C ILE A 492 -18.16 -25.06 21.64
N ARG A 493 -17.43 -23.96 21.63
CA ARG A 493 -15.98 -23.95 21.54
C ARG A 493 -15.37 -22.89 22.45
N GLY A 494 -14.20 -23.18 23.00
CA GLY A 494 -13.38 -22.26 23.78
C GLY A 494 -11.92 -22.56 23.60
N GLY A 495 -11.06 -21.59 23.86
CA GLY A 495 -9.62 -21.79 23.78
C GLY A 495 -8.84 -20.74 24.54
N TYR A 496 -7.64 -21.12 24.90
CA TYR A 496 -6.63 -20.26 25.50
C TYR A 496 -5.33 -20.40 24.71
N GLY A 497 -4.62 -19.29 24.49
CA GLY A 497 -3.33 -19.34 23.84
C GLY A 497 -2.49 -18.11 24.16
N GLN A 498 -1.20 -18.32 24.10
CA GLN A 498 -0.19 -17.28 24.19
C GLN A 498 0.52 -17.15 22.85
N THR A 499 0.99 -15.97 22.54
CA THR A 499 1.91 -15.72 21.42
C THR A 499 2.99 -14.77 21.88
N GLY A 500 4.21 -14.99 21.40
CA GLY A 500 5.31 -14.07 21.61
C GLY A 500 5.49 -13.16 20.38
N ASN A 501 6.10 -12.00 20.59
CA ASN A 501 6.58 -11.15 19.49
C ASN A 501 8.02 -10.74 19.81
N ASP A 502 8.85 -10.66 18.78
CA ASP A 502 10.23 -10.20 18.91
C ASP A 502 10.36 -8.69 18.63
N ALA A 503 11.50 -8.13 19.01
CA ALA A 503 11.81 -6.72 18.77
C ALA A 503 11.98 -6.43 17.26
N PRO A 504 11.77 -5.19 16.80
CA PRO A 504 12.22 -4.76 15.49
C PRO A 504 13.71 -4.97 15.28
N THR A 505 14.14 -5.08 14.01
CA THR A 505 15.53 -5.32 13.65
C THR A 505 16.44 -4.23 14.23
N TYR A 506 17.53 -4.64 14.91
CA TYR A 506 18.58 -3.79 15.50
C TYR A 506 18.17 -2.95 16.73
N TYR A 507 16.96 -3.05 17.25
CA TYR A 507 16.55 -2.30 18.45
C TYR A 507 17.28 -2.71 19.73
N THR A 508 17.82 -3.92 19.77
CA THR A 508 18.58 -4.44 20.92
C THR A 508 20.09 -4.26 20.79
N SER A 509 20.55 -3.61 19.71
CA SER A 509 21.95 -3.33 19.48
C SER A 509 22.29 -1.93 19.98
N ALA A 510 23.34 -1.81 20.78
CA ALA A 510 23.91 -0.52 21.13
C ALA A 510 24.68 0.05 19.93
N TYR A 511 24.41 1.29 19.57
CA TYR A 511 25.15 2.01 18.53
C TYR A 511 25.35 3.47 18.95
N TYR A 512 26.33 4.10 18.35
CA TYR A 512 26.66 5.50 18.58
C TYR A 512 26.17 6.35 17.43
N PHE A 513 25.52 7.45 17.74
CA PHE A 513 25.28 8.50 16.76
C PHE A 513 26.50 9.44 16.69
N LEU A 514 26.78 9.93 15.50
CA LEU A 514 27.72 11.04 15.35
C LEU A 514 26.99 12.33 15.72
N GLY A 515 27.35 12.92 16.83
CA GLY A 515 26.90 14.25 17.23
C GLY A 515 27.90 15.31 16.73
N SER A 516 27.39 16.48 16.40
CA SER A 516 28.24 17.64 16.08
C SER A 516 28.05 18.71 17.16
N ALA A 517 29.14 19.28 17.63
CA ALA A 517 29.12 20.50 18.42
C ALA A 517 29.76 21.62 17.61
N THR A 518 29.05 22.75 17.57
CA THR A 518 29.59 23.98 16.93
C THR A 518 30.17 24.87 17.98
N GLY A 519 31.46 25.19 17.87
CA GLY A 519 32.17 26.08 18.76
C GLY A 519 32.96 27.15 17.99
N GLY A 520 33.64 28.04 18.70
CA GLY A 520 34.39 29.14 18.08
C GLY A 520 35.53 28.70 17.13
N PHE A 521 35.81 27.41 17.00
CA PHE A 521 36.84 26.84 16.12
C PHE A 521 36.27 25.90 15.03
N GLY A 522 34.95 25.99 14.71
CA GLY A 522 34.28 25.16 13.72
C GLY A 522 33.43 24.04 14.33
N SER A 523 32.94 23.13 13.47
CA SER A 523 32.16 21.97 13.90
C SER A 523 33.03 20.77 14.21
N LEU A 524 32.90 20.21 15.39
CA LEU A 524 33.54 18.96 15.80
C LEU A 524 32.48 17.84 15.79
N THR A 525 32.79 16.74 15.14
CA THR A 525 31.92 15.55 15.12
C THR A 525 32.49 14.50 16.07
N PHE A 526 31.68 13.98 16.96
CA PHE A 526 32.09 12.95 17.92
C PHE A 526 30.96 11.93 18.14
N PRO A 527 31.28 10.67 18.48
CA PRO A 527 30.28 9.66 18.72
C PRO A 527 29.50 9.95 20.02
N LEU A 528 28.18 9.88 19.93
CA LEU A 528 27.27 9.97 21.08
C LEU A 528 26.66 8.59 21.34
N ASN A 529 26.55 8.21 22.62
CA ASN A 529 25.79 7.03 23.01
C ASN A 529 24.30 7.26 22.73
N SER A 530 23.66 6.31 22.08
CA SER A 530 22.21 6.21 22.06
C SER A 530 21.76 5.38 23.26
N PHE A 531 20.96 5.94 24.12
CA PHE A 531 20.30 5.21 25.19
C PHE A 531 18.89 4.82 24.75
#